data_09bf6de45d5cc0f244182bcaba6a3212
#
_entry.id   09bf6de45d5cc0f244182bcaba6a3212
#
_cell.length_a   1.000
_cell.length_b   1.000
_cell.length_c   1.000
_cell.angle_alpha   90.00
_cell.angle_beta   90.00
_cell.angle_gamma   90.00
#
_symmetry.space_group_name_H-M   'P 1'
#
loop_
_entity.id
_entity.type
_entity.pdbx_description
1 polymer ?
#
loop_
_entity_poly.entity_id
_entity_poly.type
_entity_poly.pdbx_seq_one_letter_code
_entity_poly.pdbx_strand_id
1 'polypeptide(L)'
;MTTEQEDDQVPVLEDRTPDWFRMRPSGLALVGALCVVFFIINQYTLFPQFRLWHNDLWGHIAYGRWIVEHKALPETEPLMPLARGVPMIDTAWGSQVIGHLTYSELGIFGLRLLYTGSIITALALISLAVYRRTESVLGGLLSLAVFSAVCYQIFWVSRPQLAGIVCFAATLVIATSRSWPKWYWVAVPALFAVWANLHGSFPVGFVALGLMAAGHAFDVYRQSRSLGAVVASAQVRRLVIATELAAVATLLNPYGWNLHREILTFADNPNLRSLAEWDPLTLRDYPGQAMAVVVIGLMWLYRQTPRRVSTSEILLLFGLGLWSLWTARMICWWAPVAAYFGGLHLAALSQRWFRESSGRPAAGIWTVTALSMAFFVVMLTPSGIGATQAFKKSLGMKLVEPDAKKQEIQFRNAVSPVTPVLAVEYLKKHPPKGQVYNSFEYGDYLNWAMPEVSVFVTSHVHLIPGEVWDHYLEIANAAGEWQQRLDWYGVNCVILSVNRHPALVRALRKETGTWEVAFEEKNHTIIFERRRPL
;
A
#
# COMPACT_ATOMS: atom_id res chain seq x y z
N MET A 1 -41.08 66.08 15.64
CA MET A 1 -41.21 64.92 14.75
C MET A 1 -39.81 64.35 14.57
N THR A 2 -39.43 63.48 15.45
CA THR A 2 -38.17 62.69 15.40
C THR A 2 -38.53 61.37 14.84
N THR A 3 -38.10 61.10 13.60
CA THR A 3 -38.18 59.82 12.96
C THR A 3 -37.15 58.91 13.58
N GLU A 4 -37.59 57.93 14.38
CA GLU A 4 -36.81 56.78 14.78
C GLU A 4 -36.52 55.93 13.51
N GLN A 5 -35.25 55.84 13.16
CA GLN A 5 -34.77 54.82 12.24
C GLN A 5 -34.82 53.44 12.98
N GLU A 6 -35.77 52.61 12.64
CA GLU A 6 -35.70 51.18 12.95
C GLU A 6 -34.45 50.60 12.26
N ASP A 7 -33.48 50.28 13.07
CA ASP A 7 -32.26 49.58 12.68
C ASP A 7 -32.69 48.13 12.36
N ASP A 8 -32.83 47.82 11.07
CA ASP A 8 -33.16 46.50 10.54
C ASP A 8 -31.96 45.59 10.83
N GLN A 9 -31.84 45.11 12.08
CA GLN A 9 -30.84 44.15 12.46
C GLN A 9 -31.18 42.84 11.76
N VAL A 10 -30.49 42.59 10.64
CA VAL A 10 -30.48 41.27 10.00
C VAL A 10 -30.13 40.21 11.06
N PRO A 11 -30.98 39.21 11.32
CA PRO A 11 -30.71 38.23 12.35
C PRO A 11 -29.41 37.51 12.06
N VAL A 12 -28.41 37.75 12.91
CA VAL A 12 -27.13 37.03 12.84
C VAL A 12 -27.42 35.58 13.19
N LEU A 13 -27.38 34.72 12.19
CA LEU A 13 -27.53 33.28 12.40
C LEU A 13 -26.44 32.80 13.36
N GLU A 14 -26.83 32.37 14.56
CA GLU A 14 -25.93 31.75 15.52
C GLU A 14 -25.31 30.49 14.93
N ASP A 15 -23.98 30.47 14.88
CA ASP A 15 -23.24 29.30 14.46
C ASP A 15 -23.28 28.20 15.55
N ARG A 16 -24.21 27.26 15.40
CA ARG A 16 -24.41 26.12 16.32
C ARG A 16 -23.50 24.93 16.03
N THR A 17 -22.49 25.06 15.17
CA THR A 17 -21.55 24.00 14.84
C THR A 17 -20.75 23.59 16.07
N PRO A 18 -20.70 22.30 16.45
CA PRO A 18 -19.92 21.84 17.59
C PRO A 18 -18.43 22.15 17.43
N ASP A 19 -17.76 22.54 18.52
CA ASP A 19 -16.34 22.92 18.48
C ASP A 19 -15.42 21.82 17.95
N TRP A 20 -15.77 20.58 18.16
CA TRP A 20 -15.00 19.42 17.63
C TRP A 20 -15.03 19.31 16.11
N PHE A 21 -16.03 19.91 15.46
CA PHE A 21 -16.17 19.93 14.00
C PHE A 21 -15.53 21.18 13.38
N ARG A 22 -15.31 22.24 14.17
CA ARG A 22 -14.71 23.49 13.69
C ARG A 22 -13.23 23.31 13.43
N MET A 23 -12.80 23.47 12.20
CA MET A 23 -11.38 23.47 11.83
C MET A 23 -10.83 24.89 11.84
N ARG A 24 -9.59 25.05 12.32
CA ARG A 24 -8.87 26.33 12.19
C ARG A 24 -8.45 26.56 10.74
N PRO A 25 -8.28 27.81 10.26
CA PRO A 25 -7.80 28.08 8.89
C PRO A 25 -6.50 27.34 8.54
N SER A 26 -5.60 27.21 9.51
CA SER A 26 -4.36 26.45 9.38
C SER A 26 -4.60 24.95 9.14
N GLY A 27 -5.59 24.34 9.78
CA GLY A 27 -5.99 22.96 9.53
C GLY A 27 -6.58 22.77 8.13
N LEU A 28 -7.34 23.76 7.64
CA LEU A 28 -7.87 23.76 6.27
C LEU A 28 -6.76 23.78 5.23
N ALA A 29 -5.65 24.50 5.48
CA ALA A 29 -4.49 24.49 4.60
C ALA A 29 -3.86 23.08 4.47
N LEU A 30 -3.78 22.32 5.57
CA LEU A 30 -3.28 20.94 5.55
C LEU A 30 -4.25 20.01 4.81
N VAL A 31 -5.56 20.16 5.01
CA VAL A 31 -6.59 19.42 4.24
C VAL A 31 -6.47 19.77 2.76
N GLY A 32 -6.28 21.03 2.41
CA GLY A 32 -6.03 21.46 1.04
C GLY A 32 -4.79 20.80 0.44
N ALA A 33 -3.68 20.71 1.18
CA ALA A 33 -2.48 20.00 0.73
C ALA A 33 -2.73 18.51 0.47
N LEU A 34 -3.49 17.85 1.35
CA LEU A 34 -3.90 16.44 1.16
C LEU A 34 -4.78 16.26 -0.08
N CYS A 35 -5.72 17.19 -0.33
CA CYS A 35 -6.55 17.19 -1.55
C CYS A 35 -5.70 17.36 -2.80
N VAL A 36 -4.70 18.25 -2.79
CA VAL A 36 -3.77 18.43 -3.91
C VAL A 36 -2.96 17.14 -4.14
N VAL A 37 -2.44 16.51 -3.09
CA VAL A 37 -1.72 15.23 -3.21
C VAL A 37 -2.64 14.15 -3.77
N PHE A 38 -3.88 14.03 -3.27
CA PHE A 38 -4.87 13.10 -3.82
C PHE A 38 -5.10 13.35 -5.31
N PHE A 39 -5.34 14.60 -5.69
CA PHE A 39 -5.58 14.97 -7.09
C PHE A 39 -4.36 14.61 -7.96
N ILE A 40 -3.16 14.97 -7.53
CA ILE A 40 -1.93 14.65 -8.26
C ILE A 40 -1.79 13.13 -8.43
N ILE A 41 -1.87 12.33 -7.37
CA ILE A 41 -1.73 10.87 -7.45
C ILE A 41 -2.79 10.29 -8.39
N ASN A 42 -4.05 10.77 -8.31
CA ASN A 42 -5.13 10.27 -9.15
C ASN A 42 -4.92 10.64 -10.63
N GLN A 43 -4.43 11.84 -10.92
CA GLN A 43 -4.11 12.26 -12.29
C GLN A 43 -2.85 11.57 -12.82
N TYR A 44 -1.82 11.42 -11.99
CA TYR A 44 -0.58 10.75 -12.39
C TYR A 44 -0.81 9.31 -12.86
N THR A 45 -1.79 8.60 -12.33
CA THR A 45 -2.15 7.26 -12.80
C THR A 45 -2.74 7.24 -14.22
N LEU A 46 -2.99 8.42 -14.84
CA LEU A 46 -3.38 8.55 -16.26
C LEU A 46 -2.19 8.73 -17.21
N PHE A 47 -1.04 9.21 -16.70
CA PHE A 47 0.14 9.44 -17.54
C PHE A 47 0.88 8.15 -17.84
N PRO A 48 1.41 7.96 -19.07
CA PRO A 48 2.13 6.74 -19.45
C PRO A 48 3.31 6.38 -18.55
N GLN A 49 3.95 7.39 -17.93
CA GLN A 49 5.09 7.19 -17.03
C GLN A 49 4.70 6.79 -15.61
N PHE A 50 3.43 6.93 -15.23
CA PHE A 50 2.96 6.86 -13.83
C PHE A 50 1.68 6.05 -13.68
N ARG A 51 1.54 4.98 -14.47
CA ARG A 51 0.38 4.08 -14.41
C ARG A 51 0.40 3.25 -13.13
N LEU A 52 -0.67 2.53 -12.83
CA LEU A 52 -0.70 1.52 -11.76
C LEU A 52 0.49 0.57 -11.95
N TRP A 53 1.58 0.89 -11.30
CA TRP A 53 2.86 0.23 -11.47
C TRP A 53 2.81 -1.12 -10.77
N HIS A 54 3.24 -2.15 -11.40
CA HIS A 54 3.32 -3.52 -10.94
C HIS A 54 2.17 -4.45 -11.37
N ASN A 55 2.53 -5.67 -11.69
CA ASN A 55 1.59 -6.67 -12.17
C ASN A 55 0.97 -7.51 -11.05
N ASP A 56 1.54 -7.53 -9.84
CA ASP A 56 1.02 -8.25 -8.67
C ASP A 56 -0.45 -7.94 -8.36
N LEU A 57 -0.90 -6.72 -8.70
CA LEU A 57 -2.29 -6.33 -8.58
C LEU A 57 -3.24 -7.36 -9.22
N TRP A 58 -2.89 -7.85 -10.39
CA TRP A 58 -3.73 -8.77 -11.15
C TRP A 58 -3.81 -10.15 -10.50
N GLY A 59 -2.69 -10.62 -9.92
CA GLY A 59 -2.67 -11.84 -9.11
C GLY A 59 -3.60 -11.72 -7.90
N HIS A 60 -3.50 -10.64 -7.14
CA HIS A 60 -4.39 -10.40 -6.01
C HIS A 60 -5.87 -10.34 -6.42
N ILE A 61 -6.19 -9.72 -7.57
CA ILE A 61 -7.57 -9.71 -8.09
C ILE A 61 -8.01 -11.10 -8.55
N ALA A 62 -7.11 -11.91 -9.13
CA ALA A 62 -7.41 -13.27 -9.55
C ALA A 62 -7.71 -14.20 -8.35
N TYR A 63 -6.90 -14.13 -7.28
CA TYR A 63 -7.20 -14.84 -6.02
C TYR A 63 -8.51 -14.36 -5.39
N GLY A 64 -8.75 -13.03 -5.35
CA GLY A 64 -10.01 -12.48 -4.86
C GLY A 64 -11.23 -12.97 -5.65
N ARG A 65 -11.10 -13.08 -6.98
CA ARG A 65 -12.12 -13.68 -7.85
C ARG A 65 -12.37 -15.13 -7.47
N TRP A 66 -11.31 -15.92 -7.35
CA TRP A 66 -11.41 -17.33 -6.97
C TRP A 66 -12.15 -17.52 -5.65
N ILE A 67 -11.79 -16.72 -4.62
CA ILE A 67 -12.44 -16.77 -3.29
C ILE A 67 -13.94 -16.45 -3.39
N VAL A 68 -14.31 -15.41 -4.15
CA VAL A 68 -15.71 -15.00 -4.30
C VAL A 68 -16.54 -16.05 -5.06
N GLU A 69 -16.00 -16.62 -6.12
CA GLU A 69 -16.64 -17.65 -6.94
C GLU A 69 -16.84 -18.95 -6.18
N HIS A 70 -15.83 -19.41 -5.40
CA HIS A 70 -15.88 -20.65 -4.66
C HIS A 70 -16.47 -20.50 -3.25
N LYS A 71 -16.65 -19.27 -2.76
CA LYS A 71 -17.13 -18.96 -1.39
C LYS A 71 -16.31 -19.66 -0.30
N ALA A 72 -15.03 -19.86 -0.56
CA ALA A 72 -14.08 -20.57 0.30
C ALA A 72 -12.68 -19.97 0.13
N LEU A 73 -11.82 -20.14 1.13
CA LEU A 73 -10.40 -19.85 0.99
C LEU A 73 -9.70 -21.09 0.42
N PRO A 74 -8.70 -20.90 -0.49
CA PRO A 74 -7.96 -22.02 -1.04
C PRO A 74 -7.09 -22.69 0.05
N GLU A 75 -7.14 -24.00 0.14
CA GLU A 75 -6.25 -24.79 1.00
C GLU A 75 -4.89 -25.04 0.35
N THR A 76 -4.87 -25.06 -0.98
CA THR A 76 -3.68 -25.22 -1.80
C THR A 76 -3.70 -24.23 -2.95
N GLU A 77 -2.55 -23.99 -3.57
CA GLU A 77 -2.40 -23.06 -4.69
C GLU A 77 -3.36 -23.38 -5.86
N PRO A 78 -4.34 -22.48 -6.16
CA PRO A 78 -5.37 -22.79 -7.16
C PRO A 78 -5.07 -22.29 -8.58
N LEU A 79 -4.13 -21.33 -8.75
CA LEU A 79 -3.95 -20.61 -10.01
C LEU A 79 -2.70 -21.02 -10.79
N MET A 80 -1.73 -21.66 -10.14
CA MET A 80 -0.48 -22.12 -10.77
C MET A 80 -0.45 -23.63 -10.90
N PRO A 81 -0.58 -24.20 -12.11
CA PRO A 81 -0.59 -25.66 -12.31
C PRO A 81 0.68 -26.36 -11.81
N LEU A 82 1.85 -25.71 -11.89
CA LEU A 82 3.12 -26.27 -11.43
C LEU A 82 3.31 -26.17 -9.89
N ALA A 83 2.43 -25.47 -9.20
CA ALA A 83 2.37 -25.38 -7.74
C ALA A 83 1.15 -26.12 -7.17
N ARG A 84 0.44 -26.92 -7.97
CA ARG A 84 -0.75 -27.66 -7.54
C ARG A 84 -0.43 -28.54 -6.34
N GLY A 85 -1.26 -28.42 -5.29
CA GLY A 85 -1.10 -29.18 -4.04
C GLY A 85 -0.16 -28.53 -3.02
N VAL A 86 0.51 -27.43 -3.36
CA VAL A 86 1.28 -26.65 -2.38
C VAL A 86 0.31 -26.01 -1.38
N PRO A 87 0.46 -26.26 -0.06
CA PRO A 87 -0.41 -25.65 0.95
C PRO A 87 -0.36 -24.13 0.87
N MET A 88 -1.51 -23.47 0.99
CA MET A 88 -1.63 -22.02 0.91
C MET A 88 -2.31 -21.46 2.17
N ILE A 89 -1.64 -20.54 2.84
CA ILE A 89 -2.23 -19.67 3.86
C ILE A 89 -2.19 -18.25 3.31
N ASP A 90 -3.34 -17.77 2.87
CA ASP A 90 -3.42 -16.46 2.23
C ASP A 90 -3.42 -15.34 3.27
N THR A 91 -2.30 -14.65 3.37
CA THR A 91 -2.07 -13.57 4.35
C THR A 91 -2.74 -12.25 3.96
N ALA A 92 -3.42 -12.18 2.82
CA ALA A 92 -4.01 -10.95 2.26
C ALA A 92 -5.43 -11.13 1.69
N TRP A 93 -6.08 -12.26 1.98
CA TRP A 93 -7.35 -12.68 1.38
C TRP A 93 -8.44 -11.59 1.40
N GLY A 94 -8.56 -10.85 2.51
CA GLY A 94 -9.56 -9.77 2.63
C GLY A 94 -9.30 -8.60 1.68
N SER A 95 -8.02 -8.20 1.51
CA SER A 95 -7.63 -7.18 0.53
C SER A 95 -7.86 -7.65 -0.91
N GLN A 96 -7.64 -8.91 -1.19
CA GLN A 96 -7.85 -9.51 -2.51
C GLN A 96 -9.34 -9.53 -2.88
N VAL A 97 -10.20 -9.94 -1.95
CA VAL A 97 -11.66 -9.88 -2.12
C VAL A 97 -12.15 -8.44 -2.32
N ILE A 98 -11.69 -7.50 -1.48
CA ILE A 98 -12.01 -6.07 -1.65
C ILE A 98 -11.55 -5.56 -3.01
N GLY A 99 -10.33 -5.91 -3.43
CA GLY A 99 -9.79 -5.54 -4.75
C GLY A 99 -10.63 -6.08 -5.89
N HIS A 100 -10.98 -7.37 -5.85
CA HIS A 100 -11.85 -8.00 -6.85
C HIS A 100 -13.23 -7.36 -6.93
N LEU A 101 -13.92 -7.21 -5.79
CA LEU A 101 -15.24 -6.59 -5.73
C LEU A 101 -15.20 -5.12 -6.21
N THR A 102 -14.17 -4.39 -5.82
CA THR A 102 -13.98 -3.01 -6.29
C THR A 102 -13.78 -2.96 -7.81
N TYR A 103 -13.00 -3.90 -8.36
CA TYR A 103 -12.79 -3.97 -9.80
C TYR A 103 -14.05 -4.40 -10.55
N SER A 104 -14.78 -5.39 -10.07
CA SER A 104 -16.01 -5.89 -10.73
C SER A 104 -17.11 -4.83 -10.81
N GLU A 105 -17.24 -4.00 -9.76
CA GLU A 105 -18.29 -2.97 -9.70
C GLU A 105 -17.87 -1.63 -10.34
N LEU A 106 -16.62 -1.22 -10.13
CA LEU A 106 -16.14 0.12 -10.49
C LEU A 106 -15.03 0.11 -11.55
N GLY A 107 -14.58 -1.06 -11.98
CA GLY A 107 -13.50 -1.22 -12.94
C GLY A 107 -12.17 -0.64 -12.43
N ILE A 108 -11.33 -0.24 -13.40
CA ILE A 108 -10.00 0.31 -13.13
C ILE A 108 -10.05 1.62 -12.32
N PHE A 109 -11.12 2.40 -12.44
CA PHE A 109 -11.29 3.64 -11.69
C PHE A 109 -11.55 3.38 -10.20
N GLY A 110 -12.27 2.30 -9.89
CA GLY A 110 -12.47 1.84 -8.51
C GLY A 110 -11.15 1.43 -7.85
N LEU A 111 -10.31 0.68 -8.56
CA LEU A 111 -8.97 0.32 -8.06
C LEU A 111 -8.10 1.55 -7.80
N ARG A 112 -8.15 2.55 -8.68
CA ARG A 112 -7.45 3.82 -8.45
C ARG A 112 -7.96 4.55 -7.23
N LEU A 113 -9.27 4.58 -7.02
CA LEU A 113 -9.87 5.20 -5.85
C LEU A 113 -9.45 4.49 -4.57
N LEU A 114 -9.50 3.16 -4.55
CA LEU A 114 -9.05 2.34 -3.42
C LEU A 114 -7.57 2.59 -3.10
N TYR A 115 -6.74 2.58 -4.12
CA TYR A 115 -5.30 2.83 -4.03
C TYR A 115 -4.99 4.24 -3.53
N THR A 116 -5.50 5.27 -4.20
CA THR A 116 -5.25 6.67 -3.82
C THR A 116 -5.83 6.99 -2.45
N GLY A 117 -7.04 6.45 -2.16
CA GLY A 117 -7.70 6.58 -0.87
C GLY A 117 -6.87 5.98 0.28
N SER A 118 -6.27 4.81 0.08
CA SER A 118 -5.39 4.19 1.08
C SER A 118 -4.16 5.05 1.37
N ILE A 119 -3.48 5.56 0.34
CA ILE A 119 -2.32 6.44 0.50
C ILE A 119 -2.70 7.70 1.26
N ILE A 120 -3.76 8.40 0.81
CA ILE A 120 -4.18 9.65 1.45
C ILE A 120 -4.63 9.42 2.88
N THR A 121 -5.29 8.29 3.17
CA THR A 121 -5.68 7.94 4.55
C THR A 121 -4.43 7.78 5.44
N ALA A 122 -3.42 7.05 4.98
CA ALA A 122 -2.18 6.87 5.74
C ALA A 122 -1.46 8.22 5.97
N LEU A 123 -1.32 9.04 4.94
CA LEU A 123 -0.72 10.37 5.02
C LEU A 123 -1.50 11.31 5.95
N ALA A 124 -2.83 11.31 5.84
CA ALA A 124 -3.71 12.13 6.66
C ALA A 124 -3.66 11.73 8.14
N LEU A 125 -3.65 10.43 8.45
CA LEU A 125 -3.54 9.95 9.83
C LEU A 125 -2.32 10.54 10.52
N ILE A 126 -1.15 10.51 9.88
CA ILE A 126 0.10 11.00 10.47
C ILE A 126 0.13 12.54 10.51
N SER A 127 -0.12 13.19 9.38
CA SER A 127 0.01 14.67 9.29
C SER A 127 -1.03 15.39 10.13
N LEU A 128 -2.29 14.91 10.16
CA LEU A 128 -3.33 15.49 11.01
C LEU A 128 -3.10 15.19 12.50
N ALA A 129 -2.51 14.03 12.84
CA ALA A 129 -2.13 13.74 14.21
C ALA A 129 -1.05 14.71 14.73
N VAL A 130 -0.03 15.00 13.92
CA VAL A 130 0.98 16.01 14.24
C VAL A 130 0.32 17.39 14.39
N TYR A 131 -0.51 17.78 13.43
CA TYR A 131 -1.23 19.05 13.48
C TYR A 131 -2.11 19.18 14.73
N ARG A 132 -2.96 18.18 15.04
CA ARG A 132 -3.82 18.19 16.23
C ARG A 132 -3.05 18.27 17.54
N ARG A 133 -1.83 17.72 17.56
CA ARG A 133 -0.98 17.72 18.75
C ARG A 133 -0.22 19.02 18.96
N THR A 134 0.11 19.74 17.91
CA THR A 134 1.01 20.90 17.91
C THR A 134 0.37 22.19 17.41
N GLU A 135 -0.75 22.08 16.72
CA GLU A 135 -1.43 23.16 15.96
C GLU A 135 -0.55 23.81 14.88
N SER A 136 0.61 23.21 14.58
CA SER A 136 1.55 23.68 13.57
C SER A 136 1.27 23.06 12.20
N VAL A 137 1.00 23.92 11.21
CA VAL A 137 0.87 23.54 9.80
C VAL A 137 2.21 23.03 9.27
N LEU A 138 3.32 23.70 9.64
CA LEU A 138 4.66 23.30 9.18
C LEU A 138 5.01 21.90 9.65
N GLY A 139 4.68 21.53 10.91
CA GLY A 139 4.87 20.18 11.40
C GLY A 139 4.06 19.14 10.62
N GLY A 140 2.79 19.45 10.33
CA GLY A 140 1.92 18.60 9.52
C GLY A 140 2.41 18.45 8.08
N LEU A 141 2.84 19.54 7.44
CA LEU A 141 3.38 19.52 6.07
C LEU A 141 4.71 18.78 5.99
N LEU A 142 5.61 18.92 6.98
CA LEU A 142 6.84 18.12 7.01
C LEU A 142 6.51 16.64 7.13
N SER A 143 5.56 16.27 7.99
CA SER A 143 5.14 14.86 8.12
C SER A 143 4.61 14.31 6.80
N LEU A 144 3.78 15.09 6.09
CA LEU A 144 3.27 14.75 4.76
C LEU A 144 4.42 14.56 3.77
N ALA A 145 5.37 15.49 3.73
CA ALA A 145 6.50 15.47 2.80
C ALA A 145 7.45 14.31 3.07
N VAL A 146 7.83 14.08 4.34
CA VAL A 146 8.74 12.99 4.73
C VAL A 146 8.11 11.63 4.42
N PHE A 147 6.86 11.42 4.81
CA PHE A 147 6.20 10.14 4.56
C PHE A 147 6.04 9.88 3.06
N SER A 148 5.61 10.89 2.29
CA SER A 148 5.48 10.77 0.82
C SER A 148 6.82 10.51 0.14
N ALA A 149 7.89 11.21 0.54
CA ALA A 149 9.21 11.06 -0.06
C ALA A 149 9.81 9.69 0.23
N VAL A 150 9.81 9.24 1.49
CA VAL A 150 10.41 7.95 1.85
C VAL A 150 9.63 6.78 1.24
N CYS A 151 8.30 6.84 1.23
CA CYS A 151 7.45 5.80 0.67
C CYS A 151 7.16 5.98 -0.83
N TYR A 152 7.82 6.92 -1.51
CA TYR A 152 7.52 7.25 -2.90
C TYR A 152 7.42 6.02 -3.80
N GLN A 153 8.44 5.16 -3.84
CA GLN A 153 8.42 3.95 -4.67
C GLN A 153 7.37 2.92 -4.21
N ILE A 154 7.13 2.81 -2.90
CA ILE A 154 6.14 1.89 -2.34
C ILE A 154 4.72 2.35 -2.69
N PHE A 155 4.48 3.66 -2.66
CA PHE A 155 3.21 4.24 -3.06
C PHE A 155 2.92 4.12 -4.57
N TRP A 156 3.89 3.76 -5.39
CA TRP A 156 3.65 3.46 -6.81
C TRP A 156 3.10 2.06 -7.06
N VAL A 157 3.17 1.19 -6.06
CA VAL A 157 2.78 -0.21 -6.19
C VAL A 157 1.43 -0.44 -5.54
N SER A 158 0.42 -0.81 -6.35
CA SER A 158 -0.93 -1.15 -5.86
C SER A 158 -0.96 -2.57 -5.31
N ARG A 159 -0.68 -2.71 -4.02
CA ARG A 159 -0.61 -4.00 -3.29
C ARG A 159 -1.44 -3.97 -2.00
N PRO A 160 -1.85 -5.11 -1.47
CA PRO A 160 -2.47 -5.24 -0.13
C PRO A 160 -1.66 -4.61 1.01
N GLN A 161 -0.35 -4.47 0.85
CA GLN A 161 0.55 -3.79 1.79
C GLN A 161 0.08 -2.37 2.16
N LEU A 162 -0.60 -1.67 1.24
CA LEU A 162 -1.15 -0.33 1.52
C LEU A 162 -2.19 -0.34 2.65
N ALA A 163 -3.03 -1.39 2.73
CA ALA A 163 -3.96 -1.56 3.85
C ALA A 163 -3.19 -1.74 5.18
N GLY A 164 -2.10 -2.51 5.17
CA GLY A 164 -1.20 -2.63 6.32
C GLY A 164 -0.60 -1.30 6.75
N ILE A 165 -0.15 -0.46 5.80
CA ILE A 165 0.40 0.87 6.08
C ILE A 165 -0.66 1.78 6.73
N VAL A 166 -1.92 1.73 6.28
CA VAL A 166 -3.04 2.45 6.91
C VAL A 166 -3.25 1.99 8.35
N CYS A 167 -3.31 0.67 8.56
CA CYS A 167 -3.47 0.09 9.90
C CYS A 167 -2.30 0.45 10.83
N PHE A 168 -1.08 0.44 10.33
CA PHE A 168 0.10 0.84 11.10
C PHE A 168 0.06 2.33 11.47
N ALA A 169 -0.28 3.21 10.53
CA ALA A 169 -0.46 4.63 10.79
C ALA A 169 -1.55 4.87 11.84
N ALA A 170 -2.67 4.17 11.76
CA ALA A 170 -3.74 4.25 12.77
C ALA A 170 -3.25 3.76 14.16
N THR A 171 -2.50 2.65 14.20
CA THR A 171 -1.88 2.13 15.44
C THR A 171 -0.95 3.17 16.06
N LEU A 172 -0.08 3.80 15.27
CA LEU A 172 0.84 4.83 15.74
C LEU A 172 0.10 6.05 16.30
N VAL A 173 -0.95 6.51 15.61
CA VAL A 173 -1.79 7.63 16.06
C VAL A 173 -2.48 7.33 17.39
N ILE A 174 -3.08 6.14 17.54
CA ILE A 174 -3.73 5.72 18.79
C ILE A 174 -2.70 5.60 19.91
N ALA A 175 -1.60 4.88 19.68
CA ALA A 175 -0.57 4.62 20.68
C ALA A 175 0.12 5.88 21.18
N THR A 176 0.29 6.90 20.32
CA THR A 176 0.89 8.20 20.68
C THR A 176 -0.11 9.20 21.26
N SER A 177 -1.39 8.87 21.36
CA SER A 177 -2.44 9.76 21.87
C SER A 177 -2.22 10.06 23.36
N ARG A 178 -2.40 11.35 23.75
CA ARG A 178 -2.37 11.77 25.16
C ARG A 178 -3.58 11.31 25.94
N SER A 179 -4.76 11.39 25.31
CA SER A 179 -6.02 10.91 25.86
C SER A 179 -6.29 9.48 25.36
N TRP A 180 -6.81 8.66 26.27
CA TRP A 180 -7.20 7.30 25.92
C TRP A 180 -8.69 7.12 26.20
N PRO A 181 -9.58 7.53 25.30
CA PRO A 181 -11.01 7.36 25.47
C PRO A 181 -11.38 5.87 25.53
N LYS A 182 -12.48 5.55 26.21
CA LYS A 182 -12.90 4.13 26.43
C LYS A 182 -13.03 3.33 25.13
N TRP A 183 -13.41 3.96 24.04
CA TRP A 183 -13.56 3.29 22.75
C TRP A 183 -12.24 2.79 22.14
N TYR A 184 -11.06 3.30 22.58
CA TYR A 184 -9.78 2.78 22.11
C TYR A 184 -9.54 1.32 22.53
N TRP A 185 -10.15 0.88 23.65
CA TRP A 185 -10.08 -0.51 24.09
C TRP A 185 -10.79 -1.48 23.14
N VAL A 186 -11.73 -0.99 22.35
CA VAL A 186 -12.40 -1.74 21.28
C VAL A 186 -11.73 -1.49 19.95
N ALA A 187 -11.32 -0.25 19.68
CA ALA A 187 -10.73 0.12 18.39
C ALA A 187 -9.41 -0.57 18.12
N VAL A 188 -8.53 -0.73 19.15
CA VAL A 188 -7.23 -1.40 18.95
C VAL A 188 -7.40 -2.87 18.58
N PRO A 189 -8.10 -3.71 19.34
CA PRO A 189 -8.31 -5.10 18.94
C PRO A 189 -9.06 -5.22 17.60
N ALA A 190 -10.09 -4.40 17.36
CA ALA A 190 -10.81 -4.39 16.08
C ALA A 190 -9.88 -4.05 14.90
N LEU A 191 -9.01 -3.04 15.06
CA LEU A 191 -8.01 -2.67 14.05
C LEU A 191 -7.06 -3.84 13.73
N PHE A 192 -6.57 -4.55 14.75
CA PHE A 192 -5.67 -5.68 14.54
C PHE A 192 -6.38 -6.90 13.98
N ALA A 193 -7.62 -7.17 14.37
CA ALA A 193 -8.44 -8.21 13.74
C ALA A 193 -8.65 -7.93 12.25
N VAL A 194 -8.99 -6.69 11.89
CA VAL A 194 -9.12 -6.27 10.49
C VAL A 194 -7.76 -6.38 9.77
N TRP A 195 -6.69 -5.90 10.39
CA TRP A 195 -5.35 -5.94 9.78
C TRP A 195 -4.88 -7.36 9.47
N ALA A 196 -5.08 -8.31 10.40
CA ALA A 196 -4.72 -9.72 10.20
C ALA A 196 -5.43 -10.38 9.01
N ASN A 197 -6.62 -9.87 8.64
CA ASN A 197 -7.37 -10.35 7.47
C ASN A 197 -7.05 -9.57 6.18
N LEU A 198 -6.47 -8.36 6.28
CA LEU A 198 -6.12 -7.56 5.13
C LEU A 198 -4.67 -7.76 4.64
N HIS A 199 -3.73 -7.97 5.57
CA HIS A 199 -2.32 -8.14 5.22
C HIS A 199 -1.48 -8.70 6.37
N GLY A 200 -0.59 -9.63 6.07
CA GLY A 200 0.28 -10.32 7.02
C GLY A 200 1.32 -9.47 7.77
N SER A 201 1.29 -8.13 7.64
CA SER A 201 2.25 -7.24 8.31
C SER A 201 1.85 -6.82 9.73
N PHE A 202 0.75 -7.29 10.28
CA PHE A 202 0.30 -6.91 11.62
C PHE A 202 1.35 -7.12 12.75
N PRO A 203 2.32 -8.06 12.68
CA PRO A 203 3.36 -8.18 13.69
C PRO A 203 4.22 -6.93 13.85
N VAL A 204 4.37 -6.12 12.78
CA VAL A 204 5.07 -4.82 12.89
C VAL A 204 4.36 -3.87 13.85
N GLY A 205 3.03 -3.95 13.93
CA GLY A 205 2.24 -3.22 14.92
C GLY A 205 2.57 -3.65 16.35
N PHE A 206 2.76 -4.95 16.60
CA PHE A 206 3.20 -5.46 17.93
C PHE A 206 4.58 -4.95 18.27
N VAL A 207 5.52 -4.98 17.32
CA VAL A 207 6.87 -4.43 17.54
C VAL A 207 6.78 -2.95 17.90
N ALA A 208 5.98 -2.17 17.20
CA ALA A 208 5.82 -0.74 17.48
C ALA A 208 5.23 -0.49 18.89
N LEU A 209 4.15 -1.19 19.26
CA LEU A 209 3.53 -1.08 20.58
C LEU A 209 4.50 -1.52 21.69
N GLY A 210 5.23 -2.63 21.47
CA GLY A 210 6.23 -3.14 22.40
C GLY A 210 7.40 -2.18 22.62
N LEU A 211 7.96 -1.61 21.54
CA LEU A 211 9.02 -0.60 21.62
C LEU A 211 8.55 0.68 22.32
N MET A 212 7.30 1.08 22.11
CA MET A 212 6.71 2.20 22.84
C MET A 212 6.54 1.90 24.34
N ALA A 213 6.02 0.73 24.68
CA ALA A 213 5.87 0.29 26.06
C ALA A 213 7.23 0.23 26.77
N ALA A 214 8.23 -0.38 26.14
CA ALA A 214 9.59 -0.49 26.67
C ALA A 214 10.24 0.89 26.88
N GLY A 215 10.10 1.80 25.91
CA GLY A 215 10.64 3.14 26.01
C GLY A 215 9.98 3.97 27.12
N HIS A 216 8.65 3.89 27.28
CA HIS A 216 7.96 4.54 28.39
C HIS A 216 8.33 3.91 29.75
N ALA A 217 8.43 2.59 29.83
CA ALA A 217 8.86 1.89 31.02
C ALA A 217 10.27 2.35 31.46
N PHE A 218 11.19 2.46 30.49
CA PHE A 218 12.55 2.93 30.75
C PHE A 218 12.55 4.39 31.21
N ASP A 219 11.80 5.29 30.59
CA ASP A 219 11.71 6.70 30.99
C ASP A 219 11.16 6.84 32.42
N VAL A 220 10.12 6.07 32.78
CA VAL A 220 9.56 6.06 34.14
C VAL A 220 10.58 5.51 35.13
N TYR A 221 11.27 4.38 34.83
CA TYR A 221 12.28 3.81 35.68
C TYR A 221 13.45 4.78 35.91
N ARG A 222 13.94 5.41 34.83
CA ARG A 222 15.05 6.38 34.91
C ARG A 222 14.72 7.56 35.85
N GLN A 223 13.47 8.02 35.84
CA GLN A 223 13.01 9.14 36.66
C GLN A 223 12.75 8.73 38.13
N SER A 224 12.10 7.59 38.35
CA SER A 224 11.65 7.15 39.68
C SER A 224 12.61 6.20 40.38
N ARG A 225 13.51 5.53 39.64
CA ARG A 225 14.37 4.44 40.10
C ARG A 225 13.60 3.30 40.79
N SER A 226 12.31 3.12 40.41
CA SER A 226 11.39 2.15 41.01
C SER A 226 10.67 1.33 39.98
N LEU A 227 10.78 0.00 40.05
CA LEU A 227 9.98 -0.92 39.22
C LEU A 227 8.49 -0.84 39.56
N GLY A 228 8.15 -0.57 40.84
CA GLY A 228 6.76 -0.34 41.24
C GLY A 228 6.12 0.84 40.53
N ALA A 229 6.88 1.93 40.30
CA ALA A 229 6.40 3.07 39.53
C ALA A 229 6.17 2.72 38.05
N VAL A 230 7.00 1.85 37.48
CA VAL A 230 6.81 1.36 36.10
C VAL A 230 5.49 0.59 35.97
N VAL A 231 5.25 -0.36 36.85
CA VAL A 231 4.01 -1.16 36.89
C VAL A 231 2.78 -0.29 37.18
N ALA A 232 2.92 0.73 38.03
CA ALA A 232 1.85 1.69 38.32
C ALA A 232 1.56 2.67 37.17
N SER A 233 2.50 2.85 36.23
CA SER A 233 2.34 3.80 35.12
C SER A 233 1.15 3.44 34.24
N ALA A 234 0.15 4.33 34.19
CA ALA A 234 -1.03 4.14 33.37
C ALA A 234 -0.70 4.00 31.88
N GLN A 235 0.32 4.70 31.39
CA GLN A 235 0.74 4.68 30.00
C GLN A 235 1.39 3.35 29.61
N VAL A 236 2.29 2.84 30.46
CA VAL A 236 2.91 1.52 30.25
C VAL A 236 1.84 0.43 30.24
N ARG A 237 0.97 0.40 31.27
CA ARG A 237 -0.12 -0.58 31.35
C ARG A 237 -1.05 -0.54 30.14
N ARG A 238 -1.42 0.68 29.68
CA ARG A 238 -2.25 0.82 28.47
C ARG A 238 -1.62 0.19 27.24
N LEU A 239 -0.34 0.45 26.99
CA LEU A 239 0.35 -0.11 25.83
C LEU A 239 0.51 -1.62 25.93
N VAL A 240 0.84 -2.16 27.12
CA VAL A 240 0.94 -3.61 27.34
C VAL A 240 -0.41 -4.29 27.10
N ILE A 241 -1.48 -3.84 27.78
CA ILE A 241 -2.82 -4.42 27.63
C ILE A 241 -3.31 -4.28 26.18
N ALA A 242 -3.05 -3.13 25.53
CA ALA A 242 -3.42 -2.94 24.12
C ALA A 242 -2.70 -3.94 23.21
N THR A 243 -1.42 -4.24 23.48
CA THR A 243 -0.64 -5.23 22.72
C THR A 243 -1.21 -6.64 22.93
N GLU A 244 -1.55 -7.00 24.16
CA GLU A 244 -2.15 -8.31 24.48
C GLU A 244 -3.52 -8.48 23.81
N LEU A 245 -4.40 -7.48 23.93
CA LEU A 245 -5.70 -7.49 23.27
C LEU A 245 -5.58 -7.54 21.74
N ALA A 246 -4.64 -6.81 21.18
CA ALA A 246 -4.34 -6.85 19.75
C ALA A 246 -3.87 -8.24 19.33
N ALA A 247 -2.96 -8.87 20.09
CA ALA A 247 -2.46 -10.21 19.80
C ALA A 247 -3.59 -11.25 19.81
N VAL A 248 -4.47 -11.21 20.81
CA VAL A 248 -5.66 -12.09 20.85
C VAL A 248 -6.60 -11.82 19.68
N ALA A 249 -6.82 -10.55 19.34
CA ALA A 249 -7.73 -10.17 18.26
C ALA A 249 -7.24 -10.63 16.87
N THR A 250 -5.93 -10.75 16.66
CA THR A 250 -5.41 -11.27 15.38
C THR A 250 -5.70 -12.75 15.16
N LEU A 251 -6.14 -13.49 16.19
CA LEU A 251 -6.66 -14.86 16.03
C LEU A 251 -8.05 -14.90 15.38
N LEU A 252 -8.74 -13.76 15.28
CA LEU A 252 -10.00 -13.61 14.56
C LEU A 252 -9.76 -13.55 13.05
N ASN A 253 -9.13 -14.58 12.52
CA ASN A 253 -8.89 -14.81 11.11
C ASN A 253 -9.25 -16.27 10.76
N PRO A 254 -9.50 -16.62 9.50
CA PRO A 254 -9.91 -17.98 9.11
C PRO A 254 -8.87 -19.06 9.40
N TYR A 255 -7.59 -18.69 9.52
CA TYR A 255 -6.49 -19.63 9.73
C TYR A 255 -6.06 -19.72 11.22
N GLY A 256 -6.62 -18.89 12.11
CA GLY A 256 -6.26 -18.84 13.51
C GLY A 256 -4.76 -18.68 13.75
N TRP A 257 -4.16 -19.58 14.53
CA TRP A 257 -2.71 -19.57 14.84
C TRP A 257 -1.82 -19.87 13.63
N ASN A 258 -2.33 -20.61 12.64
CA ASN A 258 -1.54 -20.96 11.46
C ASN A 258 -1.10 -19.73 10.66
N LEU A 259 -1.89 -18.65 10.65
CA LEU A 259 -1.50 -17.38 10.05
C LEU A 259 -0.22 -16.80 10.69
N HIS A 260 -0.11 -16.88 12.03
CA HIS A 260 1.09 -16.40 12.72
C HIS A 260 2.31 -17.24 12.38
N ARG A 261 2.15 -18.55 12.34
CA ARG A 261 3.22 -19.48 11.94
C ARG A 261 3.70 -19.17 10.53
N GLU A 262 2.79 -19.03 9.58
CA GLU A 262 3.10 -18.70 8.20
C GLU A 262 3.91 -17.41 8.07
N ILE A 263 3.48 -16.34 8.75
CA ILE A 263 4.16 -15.05 8.70
C ILE A 263 5.57 -15.13 9.32
N LEU A 264 5.74 -15.87 10.41
CA LEU A 264 7.05 -16.01 11.07
C LEU A 264 8.04 -16.81 10.24
N THR A 265 7.57 -17.81 9.47
CA THR A 265 8.42 -18.65 8.61
C THR A 265 8.52 -18.12 7.18
N PHE A 266 7.73 -17.11 6.82
CA PHE A 266 7.68 -16.57 5.45
C PHE A 266 9.05 -16.14 4.91
N ALA A 267 9.84 -15.45 5.75
CA ALA A 267 11.16 -14.97 5.38
C ALA A 267 12.21 -16.09 5.18
N ASP A 268 11.93 -17.31 5.63
CA ASP A 268 12.82 -18.45 5.48
C ASP A 268 12.72 -19.09 4.08
N ASN A 269 11.70 -18.71 3.29
CA ASN A 269 11.49 -19.25 1.96
C ASN A 269 12.66 -18.87 1.03
N PRO A 270 13.40 -19.84 0.46
CA PRO A 270 14.60 -19.58 -0.34
C PRO A 270 14.32 -18.80 -1.62
N ASN A 271 13.13 -18.94 -2.21
CA ASN A 271 12.77 -18.26 -3.45
C ASN A 271 12.76 -16.72 -3.28
N LEU A 272 12.46 -16.22 -2.06
CA LEU A 272 12.44 -14.79 -1.78
C LEU A 272 13.81 -14.12 -1.89
N ARG A 273 14.91 -14.91 -1.73
CA ARG A 273 16.29 -14.39 -1.83
C ARG A 273 16.65 -13.88 -3.24
N SER A 274 15.89 -14.29 -4.24
CA SER A 274 16.06 -13.80 -5.63
C SER A 274 15.33 -12.49 -5.92
N LEU A 275 14.57 -11.95 -4.94
CA LEU A 275 13.78 -10.74 -5.10
C LEU A 275 14.49 -9.54 -4.46
N ALA A 276 14.78 -8.50 -5.25
CA ALA A 276 15.50 -7.31 -4.81
C ALA A 276 14.84 -6.56 -3.63
N GLU A 277 13.54 -6.70 -3.41
CA GLU A 277 12.85 -6.07 -2.28
C GLU A 277 13.26 -6.66 -0.90
N TRP A 278 13.87 -7.87 -0.89
CA TRP A 278 14.39 -8.53 0.29
C TRP A 278 15.86 -8.25 0.55
N ASP A 279 16.54 -7.56 -0.40
CA ASP A 279 17.92 -7.13 -0.23
C ASP A 279 18.05 -6.04 0.84
N PRO A 280 19.22 -5.90 1.45
CA PRO A 280 19.53 -4.79 2.34
C PRO A 280 19.33 -3.43 1.66
N LEU A 281 18.83 -2.46 2.41
CA LEU A 281 18.68 -1.10 1.92
C LEU A 281 20.04 -0.47 1.62
N THR A 282 20.22 0.07 0.42
CA THR A 282 21.49 0.67 -0.02
C THR A 282 21.32 2.15 -0.38
N LEU A 283 22.42 2.92 -0.24
CA LEU A 283 22.47 4.32 -0.70
C LEU A 283 22.53 4.46 -2.24
N ARG A 284 22.63 3.35 -2.96
CA ARG A 284 22.57 3.35 -4.43
C ARG A 284 21.15 3.51 -4.95
N ASP A 285 20.17 3.18 -4.12
CA ASP A 285 18.76 3.18 -4.46
C ASP A 285 18.03 4.36 -3.81
N TYR A 286 16.97 4.82 -4.45
CA TYR A 286 16.18 5.95 -3.98
C TYR A 286 15.71 5.80 -2.52
N PRO A 287 15.15 4.65 -2.06
CA PRO A 287 14.68 4.54 -0.67
C PRO A 287 15.80 4.75 0.35
N GLY A 288 17.01 4.24 0.09
CA GLY A 288 18.16 4.45 0.95
C GLY A 288 18.64 5.90 0.98
N GLN A 289 18.65 6.56 -0.18
CA GLN A 289 18.97 7.99 -0.28
C GLN A 289 17.95 8.83 0.49
N ALA A 290 16.66 8.55 0.31
CA ALA A 290 15.56 9.23 1.01
C ALA A 290 15.68 9.05 2.54
N MET A 291 15.95 7.82 3.00
CA MET A 291 16.18 7.53 4.43
C MET A 291 17.37 8.32 4.96
N ALA A 292 18.51 8.34 4.24
CA ALA A 292 19.72 9.06 4.67
C ALA A 292 19.45 10.56 4.80
N VAL A 293 18.78 11.18 3.83
CA VAL A 293 18.40 12.59 3.89
C VAL A 293 17.51 12.89 5.10
N VAL A 294 16.51 12.03 5.35
CA VAL A 294 15.61 12.18 6.50
C VAL A 294 16.36 11.99 7.82
N VAL A 295 17.27 11.00 7.92
CA VAL A 295 18.11 10.81 9.12
C VAL A 295 18.97 12.03 9.40
N ILE A 296 19.64 12.59 8.39
CA ILE A 296 20.45 13.83 8.53
C ILE A 296 19.53 14.98 8.99
N GLY A 297 18.36 15.12 8.37
CA GLY A 297 17.36 16.13 8.76
C GLY A 297 16.88 15.96 10.21
N LEU A 298 16.62 14.72 10.66
CA LEU A 298 16.25 14.43 12.04
C LEU A 298 17.39 14.74 13.01
N MET A 299 18.64 14.41 12.67
CA MET A 299 19.80 14.76 13.49
C MET A 299 19.92 16.28 13.68
N TRP A 300 19.73 17.04 12.60
CA TRP A 300 19.72 18.50 12.67
C TRP A 300 18.55 19.03 13.52
N LEU A 301 17.33 18.51 13.30
CA LEU A 301 16.14 18.86 14.10
C LEU A 301 16.36 18.57 15.59
N TYR A 302 16.91 17.42 15.92
CA TYR A 302 17.15 17.02 17.34
C TYR A 302 18.17 17.90 18.03
N ARG A 303 19.15 18.42 17.28
CA ARG A 303 20.11 19.39 17.82
C ARG A 303 19.47 20.76 18.12
N GLN A 304 18.47 21.19 17.34
CA GLN A 304 17.89 22.52 17.43
C GLN A 304 16.59 22.60 18.26
N THR A 305 15.90 21.47 18.38
CA THR A 305 14.58 21.43 18.99
C THR A 305 14.59 21.70 20.50
N PRO A 306 13.62 22.49 21.02
CA PRO A 306 13.39 22.59 22.47
C PRO A 306 12.63 21.38 23.04
N ARG A 307 12.06 20.52 22.19
CA ARG A 307 11.28 19.35 22.61
C ARG A 307 12.21 18.24 23.10
N ARG A 308 11.87 17.64 24.26
CA ARG A 308 12.59 16.47 24.78
C ARG A 308 12.33 15.25 23.91
N VAL A 309 13.38 14.49 23.60
CA VAL A 309 13.32 13.21 22.91
C VAL A 309 12.98 12.13 23.93
N SER A 310 11.93 11.34 23.68
CA SER A 310 11.56 10.21 24.55
C SER A 310 12.31 8.95 24.15
N THR A 311 12.49 8.02 25.10
CA THR A 311 13.12 6.73 24.80
C THR A 311 12.29 5.92 23.81
N SER A 312 10.95 5.99 23.86
CA SER A 312 10.07 5.36 22.88
C SER A 312 10.33 5.83 21.45
N GLU A 313 10.58 7.13 21.27
CA GLU A 313 10.90 7.74 19.97
C GLU A 313 12.23 7.19 19.43
N ILE A 314 13.26 7.12 20.29
CA ILE A 314 14.56 6.55 19.93
C ILE A 314 14.42 5.09 19.54
N LEU A 315 13.74 4.28 20.36
CA LEU A 315 13.58 2.85 20.10
C LEU A 315 12.82 2.56 18.81
N LEU A 316 11.75 3.33 18.52
CA LEU A 316 11.01 3.17 17.28
C LEU A 316 11.85 3.53 16.05
N LEU A 317 12.50 4.71 16.06
CA LEU A 317 13.31 5.17 14.94
C LEU A 317 14.51 4.26 14.70
N PHE A 318 15.17 3.84 15.77
CA PHE A 318 16.36 3.00 15.68
C PHE A 318 15.99 1.55 15.35
N GLY A 319 14.99 0.97 16.04
CA GLY A 319 14.58 -0.42 15.85
C GLY A 319 14.03 -0.67 14.45
N LEU A 320 13.04 0.14 13.99
CA LEU A 320 12.50 0.02 12.63
C LEU A 320 13.52 0.48 11.58
N GLY A 321 14.41 1.42 11.91
CA GLY A 321 15.50 1.87 11.05
C GLY A 321 16.52 0.76 10.77
N LEU A 322 17.00 0.07 11.81
CA LEU A 322 17.88 -1.08 11.63
C LEU A 322 17.21 -2.21 10.83
N TRP A 323 15.92 -2.45 11.09
CA TRP A 323 15.18 -3.44 10.32
C TRP A 323 15.06 -3.04 8.84
N SER A 324 14.90 -1.73 8.56
CA SER A 324 14.90 -1.23 7.17
C SER A 324 16.26 -1.37 6.50
N LEU A 325 17.37 -1.23 7.23
CA LEU A 325 18.72 -1.47 6.71
C LEU A 325 18.97 -2.96 6.42
N TRP A 326 18.35 -3.85 7.20
CA TRP A 326 18.42 -5.29 6.98
C TRP A 326 17.66 -5.73 5.73
N THR A 327 16.46 -5.17 5.49
CA THR A 327 15.66 -5.42 4.29
C THR A 327 14.89 -4.17 3.86
N ALA A 328 15.09 -3.78 2.60
CA ALA A 328 14.53 -2.54 2.03
C ALA A 328 12.99 -2.48 2.17
N ARG A 329 12.32 -3.63 2.15
CA ARG A 329 10.86 -3.74 2.31
C ARG A 329 10.33 -3.12 3.61
N MET A 330 11.15 -3.05 4.66
CA MET A 330 10.73 -2.55 5.98
C MET A 330 10.68 -1.02 6.10
N ILE A 331 11.21 -0.29 5.12
CA ILE A 331 11.28 1.18 5.15
C ILE A 331 9.89 1.85 5.25
N CYS A 332 8.84 1.20 4.73
CA CYS A 332 7.47 1.73 4.80
C CYS A 332 6.91 1.80 6.23
N TRP A 333 7.47 1.05 7.16
CA TRP A 333 7.10 1.09 8.57
C TRP A 333 7.92 2.12 9.36
N TRP A 334 9.16 2.37 8.93
CA TRP A 334 9.98 3.43 9.49
C TRP A 334 9.49 4.82 9.10
N ALA A 335 9.07 4.99 7.86
CA ALA A 335 8.68 6.28 7.27
C ALA A 335 7.61 7.04 8.07
N PRO A 336 6.44 6.45 8.46
CA PRO A 336 5.43 7.15 9.23
C PRO A 336 5.92 7.52 10.65
N VAL A 337 6.83 6.74 11.24
CA VAL A 337 7.45 7.05 12.53
C VAL A 337 8.37 8.27 12.41
N ALA A 338 9.25 8.28 11.40
CA ALA A 338 10.14 9.41 11.13
C ALA A 338 9.34 10.68 10.78
N ALA A 339 8.28 10.53 9.99
CA ALA A 339 7.37 11.63 9.63
C ALA A 339 6.66 12.20 10.86
N TYR A 340 6.13 11.35 11.73
CA TYR A 340 5.42 11.76 12.94
C TYR A 340 6.34 12.54 13.90
N PHE A 341 7.46 11.95 14.28
CA PHE A 341 8.37 12.59 15.25
C PHE A 341 9.09 13.79 14.65
N GLY A 342 9.54 13.71 13.39
CA GLY A 342 10.12 14.85 12.68
C GLY A 342 9.16 16.04 12.63
N GLY A 343 7.90 15.79 12.35
CA GLY A 343 6.83 16.81 12.37
C GLY A 343 6.64 17.45 13.76
N LEU A 344 6.67 16.65 14.84
CA LEU A 344 6.57 17.18 16.20
C LEU A 344 7.78 18.07 16.59
N HIS A 345 8.99 17.68 16.17
CA HIS A 345 10.20 18.47 16.44
C HIS A 345 10.25 19.75 15.62
N LEU A 346 9.85 19.70 14.34
CA LEU A 346 9.77 20.90 13.53
C LEU A 346 8.70 21.86 14.07
N ALA A 347 7.55 21.34 14.49
CA ALA A 347 6.51 22.18 15.11
C ALA A 347 7.02 22.89 16.37
N ALA A 348 7.77 22.19 17.24
CA ALA A 348 8.37 22.81 18.42
C ALA A 348 9.43 23.87 18.07
N LEU A 349 10.17 23.66 16.98
CA LEU A 349 11.16 24.60 16.49
C LEU A 349 10.51 25.83 15.82
N SER A 350 9.48 25.62 15.01
CA SER A 350 8.75 26.69 14.33
C SER A 350 8.07 27.66 15.32
N GLN A 351 7.52 27.14 16.42
CA GLN A 351 6.96 27.96 17.49
C GLN A 351 8.00 28.88 18.16
N ARG A 352 9.27 28.50 18.13
CA ARG A 352 10.38 29.34 18.61
C ARG A 352 10.73 30.46 17.62
N TRP A 353 10.64 30.19 16.33
CA TRP A 353 11.03 31.14 15.28
C TRP A 353 9.88 32.02 14.81
N PHE A 354 8.70 31.46 14.75
CA PHE A 354 7.49 32.11 14.28
C PHE A 354 6.43 32.03 15.39
N ARG A 355 5.98 33.17 15.91
CA ARG A 355 4.74 33.18 16.69
C ARG A 355 3.58 32.90 15.72
N GLU A 356 3.29 31.63 15.50
CA GLU A 356 2.06 31.25 14.81
C GLU A 356 0.89 31.78 15.66
N SER A 357 0.15 32.73 15.15
CA SER A 357 -1.06 33.18 15.81
C SER A 357 -2.03 32.00 15.79
N SER A 358 -2.36 31.46 16.96
CA SER A 358 -3.47 30.54 17.11
C SER A 358 -4.76 31.32 16.80
N GLY A 359 -5.11 31.37 15.51
CA GLY A 359 -6.33 32.00 15.05
C GLY A 359 -7.56 31.38 15.72
N ARG A 360 -8.63 32.16 15.90
CA ARG A 360 -9.91 31.60 16.36
C ARG A 360 -10.37 30.48 15.45
N PRO A 361 -11.06 29.45 16.00
CA PRO A 361 -11.67 28.42 15.15
C PRO A 361 -12.50 29.07 14.05
N ALA A 362 -12.36 28.61 12.82
CA ALA A 362 -13.19 29.07 11.73
C ALA A 362 -14.66 28.77 12.03
N ALA A 363 -15.58 29.65 11.59
CA ALA A 363 -16.99 29.34 11.65
C ALA A 363 -17.28 27.99 10.96
N GLY A 364 -18.27 27.25 11.45
CA GLY A 364 -18.62 25.92 10.92
C GLY A 364 -18.87 25.91 9.42
N ILE A 365 -19.37 27.03 8.87
CA ILE A 365 -19.59 27.22 7.44
C ILE A 365 -18.29 27.03 6.63
N TRP A 366 -17.14 27.51 7.12
CA TRP A 366 -15.86 27.34 6.45
C TRP A 366 -15.37 25.88 6.44
N THR A 367 -15.64 25.15 7.54
CA THR A 367 -15.36 23.71 7.60
C THR A 367 -16.21 22.95 6.60
N VAL A 368 -17.53 23.23 6.54
CA VAL A 368 -18.43 22.62 5.55
C VAL A 368 -18.00 22.95 4.13
N THR A 369 -17.66 24.22 3.86
CA THR A 369 -17.19 24.66 2.53
C THR A 369 -15.92 23.90 2.12
N ALA A 370 -14.93 23.77 3.02
CA ALA A 370 -13.69 23.08 2.73
C ALA A 370 -13.92 21.58 2.48
N LEU A 371 -14.77 20.91 3.26
CA LEU A 371 -15.14 19.51 3.05
C LEU A 371 -15.90 19.32 1.74
N SER A 372 -16.79 20.25 1.41
CA SER A 372 -17.51 20.23 0.12
C SER A 372 -16.54 20.42 -1.05
N MET A 373 -15.59 21.35 -0.96
CA MET A 373 -14.56 21.54 -1.98
C MET A 373 -13.69 20.28 -2.12
N ALA A 374 -13.27 19.67 -0.99
CA ALA A 374 -12.53 18.41 -1.02
C ALA A 374 -13.32 17.29 -1.71
N PHE A 375 -14.61 17.17 -1.40
CA PHE A 375 -15.51 16.24 -2.07
C PHE A 375 -15.60 16.50 -3.58
N PHE A 376 -15.78 17.74 -3.99
CA PHE A 376 -15.81 18.11 -5.41
C PHE A 376 -14.48 17.82 -6.10
N VAL A 377 -13.34 18.11 -5.47
CA VAL A 377 -12.03 17.76 -6.03
C VAL A 377 -11.92 16.27 -6.27
N VAL A 378 -12.35 15.43 -5.31
CA VAL A 378 -12.36 13.96 -5.47
C VAL A 378 -13.28 13.54 -6.61
N MET A 379 -14.49 14.12 -6.69
CA MET A 379 -15.47 13.77 -7.74
C MET A 379 -15.04 14.21 -9.15
N LEU A 380 -14.22 15.25 -9.28
CA LEU A 380 -13.66 15.69 -10.56
C LEU A 380 -12.47 14.83 -11.03
N THR A 381 -11.94 13.96 -10.19
CA THR A 381 -10.90 13.02 -10.62
C THR A 381 -11.47 11.89 -11.48
N PRO A 382 -10.66 11.22 -12.30
CA PRO A 382 -11.09 10.04 -13.04
C PRO A 382 -11.75 8.98 -12.18
N SER A 383 -11.20 8.73 -10.97
CA SER A 383 -11.78 7.77 -10.03
C SER A 383 -13.15 8.22 -9.52
N GLY A 384 -13.32 9.49 -9.21
CA GLY A 384 -14.61 10.04 -8.78
C GLY A 384 -15.65 10.00 -9.89
N ILE A 385 -15.25 10.32 -11.13
CA ILE A 385 -16.13 10.21 -12.31
C ILE A 385 -16.58 8.76 -12.49
N GLY A 386 -15.65 7.79 -12.43
CA GLY A 386 -15.97 6.37 -12.53
C GLY A 386 -16.91 5.90 -11.42
N ALA A 387 -16.65 6.28 -10.17
CA ALA A 387 -17.54 5.97 -9.04
C ALA A 387 -18.93 6.57 -9.21
N THR A 388 -19.04 7.81 -9.72
CA THR A 388 -20.32 8.45 -10.01
C THR A 388 -21.09 7.70 -11.09
N GLN A 389 -20.43 7.24 -12.13
CA GLN A 389 -21.06 6.43 -13.20
C GLN A 389 -21.57 5.09 -12.65
N ALA A 390 -20.76 4.39 -11.86
CA ALA A 390 -21.16 3.14 -11.23
C ALA A 390 -22.37 3.32 -10.30
N PHE A 391 -22.38 4.39 -9.50
CA PHE A 391 -23.52 4.73 -8.66
C PHE A 391 -24.78 5.01 -9.48
N LYS A 392 -24.69 5.77 -10.57
CA LYS A 392 -25.81 5.98 -11.49
C LYS A 392 -26.33 4.67 -12.08
N LYS A 393 -25.41 3.75 -12.46
CA LYS A 393 -25.77 2.42 -12.96
C LYS A 393 -26.53 1.60 -11.90
N SER A 394 -26.11 1.64 -10.64
CA SER A 394 -26.79 0.94 -9.53
C SER A 394 -28.21 1.48 -9.26
N LEU A 395 -28.47 2.74 -9.61
CA LEU A 395 -29.80 3.36 -9.55
C LEU A 395 -30.65 3.08 -10.81
N GLY A 396 -30.22 2.21 -11.72
CA GLY A 396 -30.94 1.88 -12.95
C GLY A 396 -30.96 3.00 -14.00
N MET A 397 -30.12 4.02 -13.85
CA MET A 397 -30.03 5.11 -14.84
C MET A 397 -29.32 4.62 -16.10
N LYS A 398 -29.88 4.93 -17.26
CA LYS A 398 -29.20 4.66 -18.54
C LYS A 398 -27.94 5.53 -18.63
N LEU A 399 -26.79 4.88 -18.61
CA LEU A 399 -25.49 5.53 -18.89
C LEU A 399 -25.20 5.43 -20.37
N VAL A 400 -24.56 6.47 -20.92
CA VAL A 400 -23.92 6.36 -22.23
C VAL A 400 -22.70 5.46 -22.01
N GLU A 401 -22.78 4.21 -22.45
CA GLU A 401 -21.62 3.32 -22.40
C GLU A 401 -20.54 3.90 -23.32
N PRO A 402 -19.32 4.10 -22.78
CA PRO A 402 -18.22 4.51 -23.63
C PRO A 402 -17.98 3.41 -24.67
N ASP A 403 -17.69 3.82 -25.91
CA ASP A 403 -17.29 2.93 -26.99
C ASP A 403 -16.21 1.95 -26.53
N ALA A 404 -16.33 0.66 -26.89
CA ALA A 404 -15.40 -0.40 -26.49
C ALA A 404 -13.94 -0.03 -26.78
N LYS A 405 -13.66 0.66 -27.87
CA LYS A 405 -12.33 1.17 -28.21
C LYS A 405 -11.84 2.22 -27.20
N LYS A 406 -12.72 3.09 -26.70
CA LYS A 406 -12.37 4.07 -25.66
C LYS A 406 -12.12 3.38 -24.32
N GLN A 407 -12.91 2.36 -23.98
CA GLN A 407 -12.67 1.57 -22.76
C GLN A 407 -11.32 0.87 -22.78
N GLU A 408 -10.97 0.25 -23.92
CA GLU A 408 -9.68 -0.41 -24.12
C GLU A 408 -8.52 0.59 -24.00
N ILE A 409 -8.61 1.75 -24.65
CA ILE A 409 -7.58 2.80 -24.53
C ILE A 409 -7.46 3.29 -23.08
N GLN A 410 -8.59 3.48 -22.39
CA GLN A 410 -8.58 3.88 -20.97
C GLN A 410 -7.94 2.81 -20.08
N PHE A 411 -8.22 1.53 -20.32
CA PHE A 411 -7.61 0.43 -19.62
C PHE A 411 -6.08 0.40 -19.84
N ARG A 412 -5.64 0.41 -21.11
CA ARG A 412 -4.20 0.44 -21.46
C ARG A 412 -3.46 1.64 -20.86
N ASN A 413 -4.13 2.80 -20.80
CA ASN A 413 -3.55 3.99 -20.19
C ASN A 413 -3.53 3.95 -18.66
N ALA A 414 -4.26 3.05 -18.05
CA ALA A 414 -4.37 2.94 -16.60
C ALA A 414 -3.47 1.88 -15.99
N VAL A 415 -3.18 0.81 -16.74
CA VAL A 415 -2.36 -0.31 -16.26
C VAL A 415 -0.87 -0.03 -16.42
N SER A 416 -0.05 -0.79 -15.72
CA SER A 416 1.41 -0.69 -15.83
C SER A 416 1.88 -0.81 -17.28
N PRO A 417 2.86 0.00 -17.72
CA PRO A 417 3.43 -0.11 -19.05
C PRO A 417 4.13 -1.47 -19.29
N VAL A 418 4.50 -2.19 -18.22
CA VAL A 418 5.08 -3.54 -18.35
C VAL A 418 4.02 -4.64 -18.43
N THR A 419 2.72 -4.32 -18.33
CA THR A 419 1.64 -5.31 -18.48
C THR A 419 1.51 -5.72 -19.95
N PRO A 420 1.53 -7.03 -20.29
CA PRO A 420 1.55 -7.52 -21.67
C PRO A 420 0.15 -7.53 -22.31
N VAL A 421 -0.53 -6.36 -22.34
CA VAL A 421 -1.94 -6.27 -22.79
C VAL A 421 -2.10 -6.73 -24.23
N LEU A 422 -1.26 -6.22 -25.15
CA LEU A 422 -1.33 -6.57 -26.57
C LEU A 422 -1.01 -8.04 -26.84
N ALA A 423 -0.01 -8.57 -26.12
CA ALA A 423 0.35 -9.97 -26.22
C ALA A 423 -0.78 -10.90 -25.74
N VAL A 424 -1.47 -10.52 -24.65
CA VAL A 424 -2.66 -11.27 -24.18
C VAL A 424 -3.82 -11.18 -25.17
N GLU A 425 -4.04 -10.04 -25.82
CA GLU A 425 -5.03 -9.92 -26.89
C GLU A 425 -4.71 -10.81 -28.11
N TYR A 426 -3.41 -10.95 -28.42
CA TYR A 426 -2.95 -11.90 -29.43
C TYR A 426 -3.27 -13.34 -28.99
N LEU A 427 -2.89 -13.73 -27.75
CA LEU A 427 -3.12 -15.07 -27.22
C LEU A 427 -4.62 -15.43 -27.12
N LYS A 428 -5.51 -14.47 -26.85
CA LYS A 428 -6.96 -14.70 -26.86
C LYS A 428 -7.48 -15.10 -28.24
N LYS A 429 -6.84 -14.61 -29.31
CA LYS A 429 -7.17 -14.97 -30.70
C LYS A 429 -6.46 -16.25 -31.16
N HIS A 430 -5.33 -16.56 -30.55
CA HIS A 430 -4.47 -17.71 -30.82
C HIS A 430 -4.16 -18.43 -29.50
N PRO A 431 -5.13 -19.18 -28.94
CA PRO A 431 -4.95 -19.81 -27.62
C PRO A 431 -3.77 -20.78 -27.62
N PRO A 432 -2.82 -20.61 -26.68
CA PRO A 432 -1.66 -21.49 -26.58
C PRO A 432 -2.08 -22.90 -26.18
N LYS A 433 -1.36 -23.91 -26.67
CA LYS A 433 -1.57 -25.30 -26.30
C LYS A 433 -0.54 -25.72 -25.27
N GLY A 434 -0.98 -26.36 -24.18
CA GLY A 434 -0.08 -26.85 -23.13
C GLY A 434 0.43 -25.76 -22.18
N GLN A 435 1.59 -26.03 -21.58
CA GLN A 435 2.21 -25.11 -20.63
C GLN A 435 2.77 -23.86 -21.33
N VAL A 436 2.53 -22.69 -20.75
CA VAL A 436 3.10 -21.42 -21.20
C VAL A 436 4.24 -21.03 -20.27
N TYR A 437 5.46 -20.93 -20.82
CA TYR A 437 6.56 -20.31 -20.09
C TYR A 437 6.46 -18.78 -20.19
N ASN A 438 6.45 -18.09 -19.06
CA ASN A 438 6.24 -16.64 -19.02
C ASN A 438 7.27 -15.93 -18.14
N SER A 439 7.61 -14.69 -18.47
CA SER A 439 8.24 -13.81 -17.50
C SER A 439 7.40 -13.74 -16.23
N PHE A 440 8.02 -13.87 -15.04
CA PHE A 440 7.24 -13.96 -13.79
C PHE A 440 6.33 -12.73 -13.57
N GLU A 441 6.74 -11.56 -14.03
CA GLU A 441 5.93 -10.34 -13.98
C GLU A 441 4.65 -10.41 -14.83
N TYR A 442 4.57 -11.34 -15.78
CA TYR A 442 3.42 -11.49 -16.66
C TYR A 442 2.40 -12.51 -16.15
N GLY A 443 2.83 -13.42 -15.27
CA GLY A 443 2.00 -14.53 -14.81
C GLY A 443 0.71 -14.11 -14.14
N ASP A 444 0.76 -13.08 -13.31
CA ASP A 444 -0.42 -12.56 -12.61
C ASP A 444 -1.48 -12.01 -13.58
N TYR A 445 -1.02 -11.25 -14.58
CA TYR A 445 -1.92 -10.70 -15.59
C TYR A 445 -2.49 -11.78 -16.50
N LEU A 446 -1.69 -12.78 -16.85
CA LEU A 446 -2.15 -13.94 -17.61
C LEU A 446 -3.22 -14.72 -16.83
N ASN A 447 -3.00 -15.05 -15.57
CA ASN A 447 -3.98 -15.74 -14.71
C ASN A 447 -5.29 -14.95 -14.55
N TRP A 448 -5.19 -13.63 -14.49
CA TRP A 448 -6.38 -12.80 -14.40
C TRP A 448 -7.14 -12.69 -15.73
N ALA A 449 -6.42 -12.46 -16.84
CA ALA A 449 -7.02 -12.17 -18.15
C ALA A 449 -7.37 -13.42 -18.96
N MET A 450 -6.72 -14.55 -18.69
CA MET A 450 -6.88 -15.84 -19.38
C MET A 450 -6.75 -16.99 -18.35
N PRO A 451 -7.75 -17.19 -17.47
CA PRO A 451 -7.67 -18.20 -16.39
C PRO A 451 -7.47 -19.64 -16.86
N GLU A 452 -7.82 -19.89 -18.12
CA GLU A 452 -7.66 -21.20 -18.78
C GLU A 452 -6.22 -21.49 -19.19
N VAL A 453 -5.34 -20.50 -19.20
CA VAL A 453 -3.94 -20.67 -19.62
C VAL A 453 -3.09 -21.20 -18.48
N SER A 454 -2.36 -22.26 -18.75
CA SER A 454 -1.42 -22.86 -17.80
C SER A 454 -0.13 -22.02 -17.75
N VAL A 455 -0.03 -21.09 -16.79
CA VAL A 455 1.17 -20.26 -16.58
C VAL A 455 2.25 -21.01 -15.83
N PHE A 456 3.53 -20.71 -16.11
CA PHE A 456 4.67 -21.35 -15.45
C PHE A 456 4.88 -20.81 -14.03
N VAL A 457 4.93 -19.49 -13.88
CA VAL A 457 5.17 -18.79 -12.60
C VAL A 457 4.37 -17.49 -12.52
N THR A 458 4.17 -17.01 -11.28
CA THR A 458 3.58 -15.70 -10.96
C THR A 458 4.43 -14.96 -9.93
N SER A 459 4.00 -13.76 -9.52
CA SER A 459 4.67 -12.99 -8.45
C SER A 459 4.60 -13.64 -7.07
N HIS A 460 3.72 -14.62 -6.87
CA HIS A 460 3.59 -15.38 -5.61
C HIS A 460 4.67 -16.46 -5.51
N VAL A 461 5.94 -16.07 -5.66
CA VAL A 461 7.09 -16.97 -5.74
C VAL A 461 7.27 -17.88 -4.52
N HIS A 462 6.75 -17.48 -3.36
CA HIS A 462 6.78 -18.28 -2.13
C HIS A 462 5.90 -19.54 -2.20
N LEU A 463 4.93 -19.58 -3.11
CA LEU A 463 4.08 -20.75 -3.37
C LEU A 463 4.63 -21.67 -4.46
N ILE A 464 5.72 -21.29 -5.13
CA ILE A 464 6.34 -22.09 -6.19
C ILE A 464 7.29 -23.11 -5.54
N PRO A 465 7.20 -24.43 -5.89
CA PRO A 465 8.19 -25.40 -5.46
C PRO A 465 9.61 -24.96 -5.83
N GLY A 466 10.57 -25.12 -4.91
CA GLY A 466 11.95 -24.65 -5.13
C GLY A 466 12.57 -25.18 -6.41
N GLU A 467 12.38 -26.48 -6.73
CA GLU A 467 12.86 -27.09 -7.98
C GLU A 467 12.26 -26.39 -9.23
N VAL A 468 10.97 -26.06 -9.21
CA VAL A 468 10.31 -25.35 -10.33
C VAL A 468 10.89 -23.95 -10.48
N TRP A 469 11.17 -23.27 -9.34
CA TRP A 469 11.77 -21.94 -9.35
C TRP A 469 13.21 -21.95 -9.86
N ASP A 470 14.01 -22.93 -9.47
CA ASP A 470 15.38 -23.10 -9.97
C ASP A 470 15.39 -23.36 -11.48
N HIS A 471 14.51 -24.25 -11.98
CA HIS A 471 14.34 -24.49 -13.41
C HIS A 471 13.86 -23.25 -14.16
N TYR A 472 12.95 -22.46 -13.54
CA TYR A 472 12.55 -21.19 -14.11
C TYR A 472 13.74 -20.23 -14.30
N LEU A 473 14.61 -20.10 -13.30
CA LEU A 473 15.81 -19.25 -13.38
C LEU A 473 16.82 -19.76 -14.39
N GLU A 474 17.00 -21.07 -14.49
CA GLU A 474 17.87 -21.71 -15.49
C GLU A 474 17.39 -21.38 -16.91
N ILE A 475 16.10 -21.56 -17.19
CA ILE A 475 15.49 -21.22 -18.48
C ILE A 475 15.59 -19.71 -18.75
N ALA A 476 15.25 -18.86 -17.76
CA ALA A 476 15.26 -17.40 -17.90
C ALA A 476 16.62 -16.85 -18.35
N ASN A 477 17.70 -17.48 -17.91
CA ASN A 477 19.08 -17.11 -18.24
C ASN A 477 19.61 -17.83 -19.49
N ALA A 478 18.82 -18.70 -20.13
CA ALA A 478 19.26 -19.59 -21.21
C ALA A 478 20.52 -20.38 -20.82
N ALA A 479 20.56 -20.86 -19.58
CA ALA A 479 21.70 -21.57 -18.99
C ALA A 479 21.41 -23.07 -18.88
N GLY A 480 22.47 -23.87 -18.72
CA GLY A 480 22.35 -25.33 -18.52
C GLY A 480 21.53 -26.01 -19.60
N GLU A 481 20.59 -26.83 -19.16
CA GLU A 481 19.74 -27.65 -20.04
C GLU A 481 18.38 -27.00 -20.33
N TRP A 482 18.33 -25.68 -20.45
CA TRP A 482 17.09 -24.89 -20.57
C TRP A 482 16.11 -25.41 -21.65
N GLN A 483 16.62 -25.94 -22.80
CA GLN A 483 15.79 -26.50 -23.88
C GLN A 483 15.10 -27.78 -23.41
N GLN A 484 15.87 -28.70 -22.77
CA GLN A 484 15.33 -29.94 -22.22
C GLN A 484 14.31 -29.67 -21.12
N ARG A 485 14.52 -28.60 -20.31
CA ARG A 485 13.53 -28.15 -19.29
C ARG A 485 12.22 -27.68 -19.95
N LEU A 486 12.29 -26.90 -21.01
CA LEU A 486 11.08 -26.51 -21.76
C LEU A 486 10.34 -27.73 -22.32
N ASP A 487 11.10 -28.73 -22.84
CA ASP A 487 10.53 -29.96 -23.36
C ASP A 487 9.89 -30.79 -22.23
N TRP A 488 10.57 -30.92 -21.10
CA TRP A 488 10.08 -31.67 -19.94
C TRP A 488 8.76 -31.11 -19.38
N TYR A 489 8.64 -29.79 -19.34
CA TYR A 489 7.40 -29.14 -18.90
C TYR A 489 6.31 -29.06 -19.98
N GLY A 490 6.56 -29.58 -21.18
CA GLY A 490 5.59 -29.52 -22.29
C GLY A 490 5.30 -28.10 -22.76
N VAL A 491 6.31 -27.23 -22.74
CA VAL A 491 6.14 -25.82 -23.12
C VAL A 491 6.06 -25.68 -24.63
N ASN A 492 4.91 -25.19 -25.12
CA ASN A 492 4.67 -24.91 -26.53
C ASN A 492 4.59 -23.42 -26.87
N CYS A 493 4.45 -22.57 -25.85
CA CYS A 493 4.39 -21.12 -25.99
C CYS A 493 5.29 -20.45 -24.94
N VAL A 494 6.06 -19.47 -25.36
CA VAL A 494 6.96 -18.68 -24.49
C VAL A 494 6.63 -17.21 -24.64
N ILE A 495 6.20 -16.54 -23.55
CA ILE A 495 5.89 -15.11 -23.53
C ILE A 495 6.88 -14.36 -22.62
N LEU A 496 7.68 -13.45 -23.19
CA LEU A 496 8.79 -12.82 -22.49
C LEU A 496 8.76 -11.30 -22.57
N SER A 497 9.22 -10.69 -21.48
CA SER A 497 9.70 -9.31 -21.50
C SER A 497 11.08 -9.27 -22.16
N VAL A 498 11.18 -8.56 -23.28
CA VAL A 498 12.43 -8.46 -24.06
C VAL A 498 13.57 -7.87 -23.22
N ASN A 499 13.26 -6.88 -22.38
CA ASN A 499 14.23 -6.20 -21.54
C ASN A 499 14.68 -7.01 -20.32
N ARG A 500 13.79 -7.87 -19.78
CA ARG A 500 14.08 -8.68 -18.58
C ARG A 500 14.78 -10.00 -18.89
N HIS A 501 14.48 -10.59 -20.07
CA HIS A 501 15.02 -11.88 -20.48
C HIS A 501 15.81 -11.83 -21.79
N PRO A 502 16.79 -10.90 -21.94
CA PRO A 502 17.49 -10.73 -23.21
C PRO A 502 18.32 -11.95 -23.62
N ALA A 503 18.77 -12.77 -22.65
CA ALA A 503 19.52 -14.00 -22.92
C ALA A 503 18.63 -15.05 -23.59
N LEU A 504 17.47 -15.34 -22.99
CA LEU A 504 16.51 -16.33 -23.50
C LEU A 504 15.91 -15.89 -24.84
N VAL A 505 15.59 -14.61 -25.01
CA VAL A 505 15.11 -14.05 -26.29
C VAL A 505 16.13 -14.28 -27.41
N ARG A 506 17.43 -14.01 -27.15
CA ARG A 506 18.49 -14.26 -28.14
C ARG A 506 18.67 -15.75 -28.43
N ALA A 507 18.55 -16.62 -27.42
CA ALA A 507 18.67 -18.05 -27.58
C ALA A 507 17.51 -18.62 -28.43
N LEU A 508 16.26 -18.28 -28.09
CA LEU A 508 15.08 -18.72 -28.85
C LEU A 508 15.08 -18.22 -30.31
N ARG A 509 15.56 -16.99 -30.56
CA ARG A 509 15.69 -16.48 -31.93
C ARG A 509 16.71 -17.26 -32.79
N LYS A 510 17.67 -17.95 -32.18
CA LYS A 510 18.64 -18.80 -32.91
C LYS A 510 18.07 -20.19 -33.21
N GLU A 511 17.13 -20.65 -32.41
CA GLU A 511 16.51 -21.99 -32.54
C GLU A 511 15.36 -22.02 -33.55
N THR A 512 15.61 -21.50 -34.76
CA THR A 512 14.59 -21.34 -35.82
C THR A 512 13.97 -22.64 -36.31
N GLY A 513 14.62 -23.79 -36.06
CA GLY A 513 14.06 -25.11 -36.36
C GLY A 513 12.93 -25.54 -35.43
N THR A 514 12.96 -25.06 -34.18
CA THR A 514 12.01 -25.43 -33.13
C THR A 514 11.01 -24.32 -32.82
N TRP A 515 11.46 -23.06 -32.80
CA TRP A 515 10.68 -21.92 -32.38
C TRP A 515 10.48 -20.89 -33.51
N GLU A 516 9.32 -20.26 -33.52
CA GLU A 516 9.04 -19.10 -34.39
C GLU A 516 8.48 -17.96 -33.57
N VAL A 517 8.73 -16.73 -34.06
CA VAL A 517 8.16 -15.53 -33.44
C VAL A 517 6.73 -15.39 -33.92
N ALA A 518 5.78 -15.59 -33.02
CA ALA A 518 4.35 -15.48 -33.30
C ALA A 518 3.81 -14.07 -33.12
N PHE A 519 4.38 -13.33 -32.14
CA PHE A 519 4.02 -11.93 -31.87
C PHE A 519 5.24 -11.17 -31.32
N GLU A 520 5.39 -9.92 -31.71
CA GLU A 520 6.42 -9.04 -31.14
C GLU A 520 5.92 -7.60 -31.03
N GLU A 521 5.92 -7.09 -29.80
CA GLU A 521 5.80 -5.68 -29.50
C GLU A 521 7.21 -5.13 -29.23
N LYS A 522 7.68 -4.23 -30.10
CA LYS A 522 9.08 -3.77 -30.11
C LYS A 522 9.53 -3.27 -28.74
N ASN A 523 10.66 -3.84 -28.27
CA ASN A 523 11.30 -3.53 -26.98
C ASN A 523 10.41 -3.78 -25.74
N HIS A 524 9.31 -4.51 -25.87
CA HIS A 524 8.40 -4.76 -24.78
C HIS A 524 8.15 -6.26 -24.58
N THR A 525 7.32 -6.88 -25.42
CA THR A 525 6.90 -8.27 -25.25
C THR A 525 7.09 -9.04 -26.55
N ILE A 526 7.56 -10.28 -26.42
CA ILE A 526 7.70 -11.21 -27.53
C ILE A 526 7.05 -12.54 -27.17
N ILE A 527 6.36 -13.16 -28.14
CA ILE A 527 5.83 -14.51 -28.03
C ILE A 527 6.54 -15.38 -29.05
N PHE A 528 7.04 -16.52 -28.55
CA PHE A 528 7.51 -17.61 -29.39
C PHE A 528 6.53 -18.77 -29.30
N GLU A 529 6.23 -19.38 -30.43
CA GLU A 529 5.46 -20.61 -30.50
C GLU A 529 6.30 -21.74 -31.08
N ARG A 530 6.03 -22.94 -30.61
CA ARG A 530 6.73 -24.13 -31.11
C ARG A 530 6.16 -24.51 -32.48
N ARG A 531 7.03 -24.67 -33.50
CA ARG A 531 6.61 -25.04 -34.86
C ARG A 531 5.88 -26.39 -34.92
N ARG A 532 6.27 -27.32 -34.05
CA ARG A 532 5.59 -28.59 -33.86
C ARG A 532 5.33 -28.75 -32.36
N PRO A 533 4.06 -28.68 -31.93
CA PRO A 533 3.72 -28.90 -30.54
C PRO A 533 4.20 -30.25 -30.01
N LEU A 534 4.60 -30.28 -28.73
CA LEU A 534 5.00 -31.50 -28.01
C LEU A 534 3.80 -32.38 -27.72
#